data_b187c7acf488447395ae0aa13c69871c
#
_entry.id   b187c7acf488447395ae0aa13c69871c
#
_cell.length_a   1.000
_cell.length_b   1.000
_cell.length_c   1.000
_cell.angle_alpha   90.00
_cell.angle_beta   90.00
_cell.angle_gamma   90.00
#
_symmetry.space_group_name_H-M   'P 1'
#
loop_
_entity.id
_entity.type
_entity.pdbx_description
1 polymer ?
#
loop_
_entity_poly.entity_id
_entity_poly.type
_entity_poly.pdbx_seq_one_letter_code
_entity_poly.pdbx_strand_id
1 'polypeptide(L)'
;KGIDFDNDLTKVAKMYMVMIDDGHTGIWTSNALIPLGELTKNTRGTIMEEGADIIMTNPPFGSKGKVKDQNILSEYDFGFAWKKDKDTGEFEKGKLLAGKKGGGQVPDILFIERCLSLLKKGGRIGIVLPDGDLTNQNTEFVRAWLKDKAQIVAVGSLPQETFRPFGAGIK
;
A
#
# COMPACT_ATOMS: atom_id res chain seq x y z
N LYS A 1 14.15 1.86 8.44
CA LYS A 1 13.45 0.56 8.52
C LYS A 1 12.75 0.28 7.20
N GLY A 2 12.75 -0.96 6.69
CA GLY A 2 12.14 -1.30 5.41
C GLY A 2 11.64 -2.74 5.34
N ILE A 3 10.67 -2.96 4.46
CA ILE A 3 10.11 -4.27 4.15
C ILE A 3 10.09 -4.40 2.63
N ASP A 4 10.51 -5.54 2.14
CA ASP A 4 10.27 -5.94 0.76
C ASP A 4 9.92 -7.43 0.72
N PHE A 5 9.11 -7.82 -0.24
CA PHE A 5 8.76 -9.23 -0.46
C PHE A 5 9.93 -9.99 -1.10
N ASP A 6 10.74 -9.31 -1.90
CA ASP A 6 11.86 -9.89 -2.61
C ASP A 6 13.10 -9.98 -1.71
N ASN A 7 13.61 -11.21 -1.53
CA ASN A 7 14.77 -11.47 -0.70
C ASN A 7 16.07 -10.87 -1.27
N ASP A 8 16.20 -10.78 -2.57
CA ASP A 8 17.42 -10.24 -3.19
C ASP A 8 17.42 -8.72 -3.12
N LEU A 9 16.26 -8.07 -3.31
CA LEU A 9 16.12 -6.64 -3.08
C LEU A 9 16.40 -6.27 -1.62
N THR A 10 15.95 -7.08 -0.65
CA THR A 10 16.28 -6.82 0.77
C THR A 10 17.76 -6.97 1.08
N LYS A 11 18.47 -7.91 0.43
CA LYS A 11 19.94 -8.02 0.56
C LYS A 11 20.65 -6.80 -0.02
N VAL A 12 20.25 -6.35 -1.22
CA VAL A 12 20.79 -5.14 -1.85
C VAL A 12 20.54 -3.92 -0.98
N ALA A 13 19.32 -3.77 -0.45
CA ALA A 13 18.99 -2.68 0.47
C ALA A 13 19.88 -2.70 1.73
N LYS A 14 20.09 -3.87 2.33
CA LYS A 14 21.01 -4.01 3.49
C LYS A 14 22.45 -3.63 3.14
N MET A 15 22.95 -4.06 1.97
CA MET A 15 24.28 -3.66 1.51
C MET A 15 24.39 -2.15 1.36
N TYR A 16 23.38 -1.53 0.73
CA TYR A 16 23.37 -0.08 0.57
C TYR A 16 23.37 0.65 1.90
N MET A 17 22.58 0.21 2.89
CA MET A 17 22.56 0.79 4.24
C MET A 17 23.94 0.71 4.93
N VAL A 18 24.65 -0.42 4.78
CA VAL A 18 26.02 -0.56 5.26
C VAL A 18 26.96 0.44 4.58
N MET A 19 26.84 0.60 3.26
CA MET A 19 27.71 1.53 2.50
C MET A 19 27.55 2.99 2.91
N ILE A 20 26.35 3.39 3.36
CA ILE A 20 26.08 4.75 3.85
C ILE A 20 26.20 4.88 5.37
N ASP A 21 26.78 3.87 6.03
CA ASP A 21 27.01 3.83 7.48
C ASP A 21 25.74 3.88 8.35
N ASP A 22 24.59 3.45 7.80
CA ASP A 22 23.31 3.36 8.54
C ASP A 22 23.09 1.95 9.14
N GLY A 23 24.10 1.08 9.08
CA GLY A 23 24.05 -0.29 9.59
C GLY A 23 23.29 -1.26 8.68
N HIS A 24 23.15 -2.52 9.13
CA HIS A 24 22.54 -3.61 8.34
C HIS A 24 21.22 -4.13 8.93
N THR A 25 20.72 -3.49 9.97
CA THR A 25 19.50 -3.88 10.68
C THR A 25 18.28 -3.09 10.18
N GLY A 26 17.09 -3.61 10.46
CA GLY A 26 15.85 -2.89 10.17
C GLY A 26 15.30 -3.07 8.75
N ILE A 27 15.92 -3.91 7.91
CA ILE A 27 15.38 -4.34 6.60
C ILE A 27 14.92 -5.79 6.70
N TRP A 28 13.67 -6.05 6.33
CA TRP A 28 13.02 -7.35 6.50
C TRP A 28 12.47 -7.89 5.19
N THR A 29 12.66 -9.19 4.95
CA THR A 29 11.97 -9.89 3.85
C THR A 29 10.61 -10.35 4.36
N SER A 30 9.54 -9.72 3.93
CA SER A 30 8.17 -10.09 4.29
C SER A 30 7.16 -9.48 3.33
N ASN A 31 5.99 -10.10 3.23
CA ASN A 31 4.85 -9.46 2.58
C ASN A 31 4.28 -8.37 3.51
N ALA A 32 4.37 -7.11 3.09
CA ALA A 32 3.90 -5.97 3.88
C ALA A 32 2.37 -5.94 4.07
N LEU A 33 1.62 -6.71 3.29
CA LEU A 33 0.15 -6.74 3.33
C LEU A 33 -0.45 -7.81 4.25
N ILE A 34 0.35 -8.75 4.80
CA ILE A 34 -0.16 -9.74 5.76
C ILE A 34 -0.75 -9.08 7.01
N PRO A 35 -1.57 -9.79 7.81
CA PRO A 35 -2.11 -9.26 9.05
C PRO A 35 -1.06 -8.56 9.90
N LEU A 36 -1.41 -7.39 10.45
CA LEU A 36 -0.43 -6.52 11.11
C LEU A 36 0.27 -7.20 12.29
N GLY A 37 -0.46 -8.01 13.07
CA GLY A 37 0.12 -8.78 14.17
C GLY A 37 1.16 -9.80 13.69
N GLU A 38 0.94 -10.44 12.54
CA GLU A 38 1.89 -11.35 11.91
C GLU A 38 3.11 -10.59 11.37
N LEU A 39 2.88 -9.45 10.71
CA LEU A 39 3.95 -8.58 10.22
C LEU A 39 4.85 -8.10 11.36
N THR A 40 4.26 -7.65 12.47
CA THR A 40 4.99 -7.23 13.66
C THR A 40 5.84 -8.35 14.23
N LYS A 41 5.30 -9.57 14.31
CA LYS A 41 6.03 -10.77 14.75
C LYS A 41 7.19 -11.10 13.80
N ASN A 42 6.93 -11.12 12.49
CA ASN A 42 7.94 -11.46 11.47
C ASN A 42 9.09 -10.44 11.44
N THR A 43 8.82 -9.20 11.80
CA THR A 43 9.81 -8.12 11.88
C THR A 43 10.35 -7.89 13.30
N ARG A 44 10.11 -8.82 14.22
CA ARG A 44 10.57 -8.77 15.62
C ARG A 44 10.20 -7.45 16.32
N GLY A 45 9.00 -6.96 16.11
CA GLY A 45 8.52 -5.70 16.68
C GLY A 45 9.07 -4.44 16.00
N THR A 46 9.86 -4.56 14.93
CA THR A 46 10.45 -3.42 14.24
C THR A 46 9.42 -2.63 13.44
N ILE A 47 8.48 -3.33 12.81
CA ILE A 47 7.35 -2.76 12.08
C ILE A 47 6.09 -3.04 12.89
N MET A 48 5.41 -2.00 13.28
CA MET A 48 4.22 -2.05 14.14
C MET A 48 3.26 -0.92 13.78
N GLU A 49 2.03 -1.04 14.27
CA GLU A 49 1.02 0.00 14.19
C GLU A 49 1.54 1.32 14.78
N GLU A 50 1.23 2.43 14.13
CA GLU A 50 1.67 3.77 14.55
C GLU A 50 3.16 3.86 14.91
N GLY A 51 4.00 3.05 14.24
CA GLY A 51 5.44 2.95 14.54
C GLY A 51 6.32 3.91 13.74
N ALA A 52 5.80 4.54 12.67
CA ALA A 52 6.57 5.35 11.73
C ALA A 52 6.17 6.83 11.76
N ASP A 53 7.15 7.73 11.74
CA ASP A 53 6.93 9.17 11.57
C ASP A 53 6.83 9.56 10.09
N ILE A 54 7.58 8.85 9.23
CA ILE A 54 7.61 9.05 7.78
C ILE A 54 7.58 7.69 7.10
N ILE A 55 6.74 7.55 6.10
CA ILE A 55 6.70 6.37 5.22
C ILE A 55 6.92 6.83 3.78
N MET A 56 7.82 6.13 3.08
CA MET A 56 8.04 6.30 1.65
C MET A 56 7.96 4.96 0.97
N THR A 57 7.13 4.83 -0.07
CA THR A 57 6.94 3.56 -0.75
C THR A 57 6.55 3.73 -2.21
N ASN A 58 6.95 2.75 -3.00
CA ASN A 58 6.51 2.54 -4.37
C ASN A 58 5.94 1.12 -4.45
N PRO A 59 4.63 0.95 -4.17
CA PRO A 59 4.02 -0.36 -4.15
C PRO A 59 3.96 -0.99 -5.55
N PRO A 60 3.84 -2.33 -5.63
CA PRO A 60 3.63 -2.98 -6.91
C PRO A 60 2.28 -2.55 -7.50
N PHE A 61 2.29 -2.09 -8.76
CA PHE A 61 1.06 -1.68 -9.45
C PHE A 61 0.19 -2.88 -9.84
N GLY A 62 -1.10 -2.69 -9.90
CA GLY A 62 -2.13 -3.72 -10.09
C GLY A 62 -1.98 -4.63 -11.31
N SER A 63 -1.08 -4.32 -12.26
CA SER A 63 -0.73 -5.18 -13.38
C SER A 63 -0.09 -6.53 -12.99
N LYS A 64 0.44 -6.64 -11.76
CA LYS A 64 1.06 -7.88 -11.24
C LYS A 64 0.08 -8.86 -10.59
N GLY A 65 -1.21 -8.58 -10.66
CA GLY A 65 -2.27 -9.45 -10.13
C GLY A 65 -2.92 -8.91 -8.86
N LYS A 66 -4.10 -9.44 -8.58
CA LYS A 66 -4.91 -9.04 -7.44
C LYS A 66 -4.64 -9.92 -6.22
N VAL A 67 -4.64 -9.33 -5.05
CA VAL A 67 -4.65 -10.05 -3.77
C VAL A 67 -6.04 -10.67 -3.60
N LYS A 68 -6.08 -11.99 -3.36
CA LYS A 68 -7.32 -12.77 -3.20
C LYS A 68 -7.38 -13.55 -1.89
N ASP A 69 -6.30 -13.52 -1.13
CA ASP A 69 -6.21 -14.17 0.16
C ASP A 69 -7.19 -13.53 1.15
N GLN A 70 -8.02 -14.39 1.77
CA GLN A 70 -9.06 -13.94 2.69
C GLN A 70 -8.48 -13.31 3.95
N ASN A 71 -7.40 -13.87 4.49
CA ASN A 71 -6.79 -13.40 5.73
C ASN A 71 -6.19 -12.00 5.53
N ILE A 72 -5.58 -11.78 4.34
CA ILE A 72 -5.06 -10.46 3.99
C ILE A 72 -6.20 -9.48 3.78
N LEU A 73 -7.16 -9.79 2.90
CA LEU A 73 -8.22 -8.85 2.55
C LEU A 73 -9.11 -8.45 3.72
N SER A 74 -9.34 -9.37 4.68
CA SER A 74 -10.17 -9.07 5.86
C SER A 74 -9.57 -8.02 6.81
N GLU A 75 -8.27 -7.75 6.71
CA GLU A 75 -7.57 -6.74 7.50
C GLU A 75 -7.82 -5.31 6.99
N TYR A 76 -8.33 -5.14 5.77
CA TYR A 76 -8.44 -3.86 5.09
C TYR A 76 -9.88 -3.47 4.77
N ASP A 77 -10.21 -2.21 4.92
CA ASP A 77 -11.47 -1.67 4.40
C ASP A 77 -11.54 -1.84 2.88
N PHE A 78 -10.43 -1.61 2.19
CA PHE A 78 -10.34 -1.82 0.75
C PHE A 78 -10.32 -3.29 0.31
N GLY A 79 -10.25 -4.23 1.25
CA GLY A 79 -10.48 -5.64 0.98
C GLY A 79 -11.93 -5.99 0.68
N PHE A 80 -12.85 -5.05 0.86
CA PHE A 80 -14.28 -5.18 0.60
C PHE A 80 -14.69 -4.39 -0.65
N ALA A 81 -15.79 -4.81 -1.27
CA ALA A 81 -16.41 -4.04 -2.35
C ALA A 81 -17.04 -2.77 -1.78
N TRP A 82 -16.98 -1.69 -2.54
CA TRP A 82 -17.61 -0.43 -2.19
C TRP A 82 -18.65 -0.08 -3.24
N LYS A 83 -19.81 0.41 -2.81
CA LYS A 83 -20.88 0.88 -3.68
C LYS A 83 -21.26 2.29 -3.27
N LYS A 84 -21.45 3.16 -4.26
CA LYS A 84 -22.00 4.48 -4.05
C LYS A 84 -23.52 4.38 -3.96
N ASP A 85 -24.08 4.84 -2.86
CA ASP A 85 -25.50 5.02 -2.72
C ASP A 85 -25.97 6.11 -3.68
N LYS A 86 -27.09 5.88 -4.39
CA LYS A 86 -27.57 6.78 -5.43
C LYS A 86 -28.30 8.00 -4.88
N ASP A 87 -28.87 7.86 -3.68
CA ASP A 87 -29.70 8.89 -3.07
C ASP A 87 -28.86 9.82 -2.21
N THR A 88 -27.93 9.27 -1.43
CA THR A 88 -27.05 10.03 -0.53
C THR A 88 -25.72 10.41 -1.16
N GLY A 89 -25.26 9.67 -2.17
CA GLY A 89 -23.93 9.83 -2.76
C GLY A 89 -22.79 9.29 -1.92
N GLU A 90 -23.07 8.71 -0.75
CA GLU A 90 -22.09 8.12 0.15
C GLU A 90 -21.66 6.73 -0.31
N PHE A 91 -20.47 6.29 0.14
CA PHE A 91 -19.95 4.97 -0.17
C PHE A 91 -20.23 3.99 0.95
N GLU A 92 -20.86 2.88 0.61
CA GLU A 92 -21.16 1.79 1.53
C GLU A 92 -20.22 0.60 1.30
N LYS A 93 -19.73 0.03 2.42
CA LYS A 93 -18.90 -1.16 2.44
C LYS A 93 -19.78 -2.41 2.21
N GLY A 94 -19.43 -3.19 1.21
CA GLY A 94 -20.13 -4.39 0.80
C GLY A 94 -19.44 -5.69 1.19
N LYS A 95 -19.45 -6.68 0.28
CA LYS A 95 -18.89 -8.02 0.53
C LYS A 95 -17.36 -8.04 0.37
N LEU A 96 -16.71 -8.94 1.15
CA LEU A 96 -15.30 -9.22 1.03
C LEU A 96 -14.92 -9.70 -0.39
N LEU A 97 -13.86 -9.16 -0.96
CA LEU A 97 -13.36 -9.45 -2.30
C LEU A 97 -12.53 -10.76 -2.38
N ALA A 98 -12.55 -11.58 -1.34
CA ALA A 98 -11.75 -12.80 -1.25
C ALA A 98 -12.20 -13.92 -2.20
N GLY A 99 -11.27 -14.82 -2.49
CA GLY A 99 -11.49 -16.03 -3.25
C GLY A 99 -11.74 -15.81 -4.76
N LYS A 100 -12.10 -16.89 -5.45
CA LYS A 100 -12.27 -16.87 -6.92
C LYS A 100 -13.42 -15.99 -7.41
N LYS A 101 -14.50 -15.91 -6.64
CA LYS A 101 -15.71 -15.11 -6.98
C LYS A 101 -15.61 -13.64 -6.56
N GLY A 102 -14.76 -13.32 -5.57
CA GLY A 102 -14.62 -11.96 -5.04
C GLY A 102 -13.81 -11.03 -5.92
N GLY A 103 -13.07 -11.56 -6.89
CA GLY A 103 -12.27 -10.76 -7.83
C GLY A 103 -10.95 -10.24 -7.26
N GLY A 104 -10.76 -10.17 -5.96
CA GLY A 104 -9.58 -9.64 -5.30
C GLY A 104 -9.42 -8.12 -5.41
N GLN A 105 -8.44 -7.57 -4.67
CA GLN A 105 -8.09 -6.15 -4.70
C GLN A 105 -6.67 -5.96 -5.24
N VAL A 106 -6.42 -4.87 -5.93
CA VAL A 106 -5.08 -4.50 -6.41
C VAL A 106 -4.20 -4.09 -5.22
N PRO A 107 -2.91 -4.50 -5.21
CA PRO A 107 -2.04 -4.26 -4.06
C PRO A 107 -1.80 -2.78 -3.76
N ASP A 108 -1.66 -1.93 -4.77
CA ASP A 108 -1.46 -0.49 -4.64
C ASP A 108 -2.54 0.17 -3.75
N ILE A 109 -3.81 -0.16 -3.94
CA ILE A 109 -4.92 0.33 -3.10
C ILE A 109 -4.78 -0.17 -1.64
N LEU A 110 -4.43 -1.45 -1.43
CA LEU A 110 -4.22 -1.98 -0.09
C LEU A 110 -3.02 -1.34 0.62
N PHE A 111 -1.97 -0.98 -0.14
CA PHE A 111 -0.81 -0.29 0.40
C PHE A 111 -1.13 1.11 0.94
N ILE A 112 -2.12 1.81 0.38
CA ILE A 112 -2.59 3.09 0.93
C ILE A 112 -3.02 2.92 2.39
N GLU A 113 -3.89 1.94 2.64
CA GLU A 113 -4.40 1.66 3.98
C GLU A 113 -3.32 1.11 4.91
N ARG A 114 -2.45 0.21 4.41
CA ARG A 114 -1.30 -0.29 5.18
C ARG A 114 -0.37 0.83 5.62
N CYS A 115 -0.04 1.77 4.75
CA CYS A 115 0.81 2.90 5.11
C CYS A 115 0.18 3.74 6.22
N LEU A 116 -1.14 3.99 6.14
CA LEU A 116 -1.83 4.74 7.19
C LEU A 116 -1.84 3.99 8.53
N SER A 117 -2.00 2.67 8.53
CA SER A 117 -1.97 1.86 9.77
C SER A 117 -0.59 1.84 10.46
N LEU A 118 0.48 1.99 9.70
CA LEU A 118 1.84 2.04 10.24
C LEU A 118 2.29 3.45 10.65
N LEU A 119 1.56 4.47 10.24
CA LEU A 119 1.93 5.87 10.42
C LEU A 119 1.44 6.38 11.78
N LYS A 120 2.30 7.07 12.51
CA LYS A 120 1.89 7.84 13.70
C LYS A 120 0.96 8.98 13.34
N LYS A 121 0.12 9.38 14.28
CA LYS A 121 -0.70 10.58 14.16
C LYS A 121 0.20 11.81 13.90
N GLY A 122 -0.09 12.54 12.83
CA GLY A 122 0.72 13.68 12.37
C GLY A 122 1.96 13.31 11.54
N GLY A 123 2.17 12.01 11.28
CA GLY A 123 3.23 11.53 10.38
C GLY A 123 2.95 11.85 8.90
N ARG A 124 3.89 11.54 8.02
CA ARG A 124 3.84 11.87 6.59
C ARG A 124 4.05 10.63 5.73
N ILE A 125 3.31 10.54 4.63
CA ILE A 125 3.42 9.48 3.62
C ILE A 125 3.80 10.10 2.28
N GLY A 126 4.83 9.53 1.62
CA GLY A 126 5.09 9.66 0.20
C GLY A 126 4.83 8.32 -0.48
N ILE A 127 3.84 8.23 -1.34
CA ILE A 127 3.47 6.99 -2.04
C ILE A 127 3.35 7.24 -3.53
N VAL A 128 3.91 6.35 -4.34
CA VAL A 128 3.75 6.35 -5.79
C VAL A 128 2.54 5.48 -6.14
N LEU A 129 1.59 6.04 -6.87
CA LEU A 129 0.35 5.37 -7.26
C LEU A 129 0.12 5.49 -8.76
N PRO A 130 -0.56 4.52 -9.39
CA PRO A 130 -1.07 4.68 -10.74
C PRO A 130 -2.05 5.85 -10.85
N ASP A 131 -2.01 6.59 -11.96
CA ASP A 131 -2.97 7.69 -12.22
C ASP A 131 -4.42 7.24 -12.08
N GLY A 132 -4.72 6.00 -12.46
CA GLY A 132 -6.05 5.41 -12.38
C GLY A 132 -6.63 5.39 -10.96
N ASP A 133 -5.81 5.27 -9.94
CA ASP A 133 -6.27 5.28 -8.54
C ASP A 133 -6.80 6.67 -8.14
N LEU A 134 -6.23 7.70 -8.75
CA LEU A 134 -6.58 9.09 -8.47
C LEU A 134 -7.63 9.67 -9.43
N THR A 135 -7.84 9.08 -10.61
CA THR A 135 -8.66 9.66 -11.67
C THR A 135 -9.89 8.84 -12.06
N ASN A 136 -9.83 7.49 -11.97
CA ASN A 136 -10.92 6.63 -12.41
C ASN A 136 -12.15 6.73 -11.50
N GLN A 137 -13.34 6.60 -12.08
CA GLN A 137 -14.60 6.52 -11.31
C GLN A 137 -14.64 5.28 -10.41
N ASN A 138 -14.08 4.15 -10.86
CA ASN A 138 -14.07 2.91 -10.10
C ASN A 138 -13.23 2.97 -8.81
N THR A 139 -12.40 3.98 -8.66
CA THR A 139 -11.54 4.24 -7.48
C THR A 139 -11.98 5.48 -6.70
N GLU A 140 -13.15 6.05 -7.01
CA GLU A 140 -13.69 7.21 -6.30
C GLU A 140 -13.85 6.97 -4.79
N PHE A 141 -14.21 5.75 -4.39
CA PHE A 141 -14.31 5.36 -2.98
C PHE A 141 -12.98 5.46 -2.23
N VAL A 142 -11.84 5.19 -2.90
CA VAL A 142 -10.49 5.33 -2.31
C VAL A 142 -10.22 6.79 -1.98
N ARG A 143 -10.54 7.70 -2.89
CA ARG A 143 -10.36 9.15 -2.69
C ARG A 143 -11.28 9.71 -1.61
N ALA A 144 -12.53 9.23 -1.56
CA ALA A 144 -13.48 9.61 -0.51
C ALA A 144 -12.95 9.13 0.87
N TRP A 145 -12.55 7.87 0.98
CA TRP A 145 -11.99 7.30 2.21
C TRP A 145 -10.72 8.04 2.68
N LEU A 146 -9.81 8.37 1.74
CA LEU A 146 -8.59 9.11 2.05
C LEU A 146 -8.86 10.49 2.63
N LYS A 147 -9.83 11.23 2.11
CA LYS A 147 -10.19 12.56 2.61
C LYS A 147 -10.62 12.54 4.07
N ASP A 148 -11.24 11.45 4.53
CA ASP A 148 -11.66 11.29 5.91
C ASP A 148 -10.51 10.89 6.86
N LYS A 149 -9.47 10.25 6.32
CA LYS A 149 -8.39 9.67 7.12
C LYS A 149 -7.09 10.50 7.11
N ALA A 150 -6.86 11.28 6.07
CA ALA A 150 -5.59 11.98 5.91
C ALA A 150 -5.75 13.32 5.19
N GLN A 151 -4.86 14.27 5.51
CA GLN A 151 -4.71 15.49 4.75
C GLN A 151 -3.82 15.25 3.53
N ILE A 152 -4.35 15.43 2.32
CA ILE A 152 -3.57 15.40 1.08
C ILE A 152 -2.83 16.72 0.96
N VAL A 153 -1.50 16.68 1.08
CA VAL A 153 -0.63 17.87 1.06
C VAL A 153 -0.26 18.25 -0.37
N ALA A 154 0.07 17.24 -1.19
CA ALA A 154 0.45 17.43 -2.58
C ALA A 154 0.18 16.19 -3.41
N VAL A 155 -0.09 16.41 -4.69
CA VAL A 155 -0.12 15.37 -5.73
C VAL A 155 0.79 15.84 -6.86
N GLY A 156 1.81 15.05 -7.15
CA GLY A 156 2.78 15.30 -8.23
C GLY A 156 2.64 14.28 -9.33
N SER A 157 2.54 14.72 -10.58
CA SER A 157 2.57 13.83 -11.73
C SER A 157 4.01 13.53 -12.12
N LEU A 158 4.35 12.25 -12.33
CA LEU A 158 5.65 11.84 -12.83
C LEU A 158 5.63 11.77 -14.36
N PRO A 159 6.76 12.06 -15.04
CA PRO A 159 6.87 11.88 -16.48
C PRO A 159 6.55 10.44 -16.88
N GLN A 160 5.90 10.26 -18.03
CA GLN A 160 5.47 8.95 -18.52
C GLN A 160 6.65 7.96 -18.69
N GLU A 161 7.84 8.46 -18.97
CA GLU A 161 9.06 7.67 -19.14
C GLU A 161 9.69 7.20 -17.84
N THR A 162 9.28 7.72 -16.68
CA THR A 162 9.93 7.45 -15.38
C THR A 162 10.05 5.95 -15.09
N PHE A 163 9.04 5.16 -15.40
CA PHE A 163 9.02 3.72 -15.14
C PHE A 163 9.17 2.86 -16.40
N ARG A 164 9.29 3.47 -17.57
CA ARG A 164 9.41 2.78 -18.86
C ARG A 164 10.60 1.80 -18.93
N PRO A 165 11.80 2.14 -18.38
CA PRO A 165 12.94 1.21 -18.36
C PRO A 165 12.67 -0.07 -17.57
N PHE A 166 11.69 -0.05 -16.65
CA PHE A 166 11.32 -1.19 -15.81
C PHE A 166 10.11 -1.98 -16.35
N GLY A 167 9.71 -1.74 -17.59
CA GLY A 167 8.62 -2.45 -18.26
C GLY A 167 7.21 -2.04 -17.83
N ALA A 168 7.08 -1.00 -17.02
CA ALA A 168 5.81 -0.43 -16.65
C ALA A 168 5.47 0.73 -17.59
N GLY A 169 4.70 0.45 -18.64
CA GLY A 169 4.04 1.47 -19.43
C GLY A 169 2.93 2.10 -18.59
N ILE A 170 3.25 3.15 -17.85
CA ILE A 170 2.27 3.90 -17.06
C ILE A 170 1.72 4.99 -17.98
N LYS A 171 0.43 4.92 -18.21
CA LYS A 171 -0.40 6.07 -18.58
C LYS A 171 -1.16 6.49 -17.35
#